data_a501d75ecb06f482486aad8d578a8847
#
_entry.id   a501d75ecb06f482486aad8d578a8847
#
_cell.length_a   1.000
_cell.length_b   1.000
_cell.length_c   1.000
_cell.angle_alpha   90.00
_cell.angle_beta   90.00
_cell.angle_gamma   90.00
#
_symmetry.space_group_name_H-M   'P 1'
#
loop_
_entity.id
_entity.type
_entity.pdbx_description
1 polymer ?
#
loop_
_entity_poly.entity_id
_entity_poly.type
_entity_poly.pdbx_seq_one_letter_code
_entity_poly.pdbx_strand_id
1 'polypeptide(L)'
;EGVERGAQWQHLRQLPGQAELPAEALDGQFLRLHLPGGALRWERHTEFTRYTLFQPLPDDRGLGTSDPPLMDALIVGRDWVRAIPGQVLVAIELVMLHADIASDDWLVPARQWFGGRPVAVSRMGRDGHSAVMTDFLLADDGFERILVVAPPGTTETRAGRISQRLLEMETYRLMALLGLPAAKALLPEVAQAERQLSALTARFEAREASDQTLLDELVLLAAGLERATAEYAFRFDATRAYDALMQQRLAELREHYLHGQQTLGEFLQ
;
A
#
# COMPACT_ATOMS: atom_id res chain seq x y z
N GLU A 1 18.73 2.23 -1.19
CA GLU A 1 19.57 1.60 -2.23
C GLU A 1 18.66 0.70 -3.08
N GLY A 2 18.60 0.95 -4.41
CA GLY A 2 17.77 0.15 -5.31
C GLY A 2 18.29 -1.29 -5.39
N VAL A 3 17.36 -2.26 -5.43
CA VAL A 3 17.72 -3.67 -5.63
C VAL A 3 18.32 -3.84 -7.00
N GLU A 4 19.49 -4.50 -7.08
CA GLU A 4 20.17 -4.75 -8.34
C GLU A 4 19.30 -5.60 -9.28
N ARG A 5 19.21 -5.20 -10.55
CA ARG A 5 18.45 -5.90 -11.59
C ARG A 5 18.90 -7.36 -11.75
N GLY A 6 20.20 -7.61 -11.61
CA GLY A 6 20.78 -8.96 -11.68
C GLY A 6 20.22 -9.90 -10.60
N ALA A 7 20.05 -9.43 -9.38
CA ALA A 7 19.46 -10.22 -8.31
C ALA A 7 17.98 -10.55 -8.58
N GLN A 8 17.22 -9.58 -9.09
CA GLN A 8 15.82 -9.81 -9.48
C GLN A 8 15.69 -10.82 -10.62
N TRP A 9 16.55 -10.71 -11.65
CA TRP A 9 16.61 -11.65 -12.75
C TRP A 9 16.94 -13.07 -12.29
N GLN A 10 17.97 -13.24 -11.45
CA GLN A 10 18.33 -14.55 -10.89
C GLN A 10 17.21 -15.16 -10.08
N HIS A 11 16.46 -14.33 -9.32
CA HIS A 11 15.34 -14.77 -8.54
C HIS A 11 14.17 -15.23 -9.43
N LEU A 12 13.83 -14.48 -10.48
CA LEU A 12 12.75 -14.84 -11.42
C LEU A 12 13.06 -16.13 -12.19
N ARG A 13 14.32 -16.43 -12.48
CA ARG A 13 14.73 -17.69 -13.15
C ARG A 13 14.51 -18.93 -12.30
N GLN A 14 14.34 -18.80 -11.00
CA GLN A 14 14.00 -19.92 -10.10
C GLN A 14 12.54 -20.36 -10.25
N LEU A 15 11.71 -19.57 -10.92
CA LEU A 15 10.31 -19.91 -11.15
C LEU A 15 10.18 -21.10 -12.12
N PRO A 16 9.15 -21.97 -11.92
CA PRO A 16 8.90 -23.08 -12.82
C PRO A 16 8.75 -22.64 -14.27
N GLY A 17 9.54 -23.24 -15.17
CA GLY A 17 9.54 -22.93 -16.60
C GLY A 17 10.27 -21.65 -16.99
N GLN A 18 10.99 -20.97 -16.08
CA GLN A 18 11.68 -19.70 -16.34
C GLN A 18 13.21 -19.80 -16.31
N ALA A 19 13.79 -21.01 -16.29
CA ALA A 19 15.25 -21.20 -16.23
C ALA A 19 16.01 -20.50 -17.37
N GLU A 20 15.40 -20.39 -18.55
CA GLU A 20 15.97 -19.79 -19.77
C GLU A 20 15.55 -18.31 -19.94
N LEU A 21 14.99 -17.64 -18.91
CA LEU A 21 14.62 -16.23 -18.99
C LEU A 21 15.87 -15.39 -19.31
N PRO A 22 15.89 -14.63 -20.43
CA PRO A 22 17.04 -13.81 -20.80
C PRO A 22 17.15 -12.59 -19.86
N ALA A 23 18.36 -12.10 -19.62
CA ALA A 23 18.58 -10.95 -18.74
C ALA A 23 17.91 -9.67 -19.26
N GLU A 24 17.84 -9.53 -20.58
CA GLU A 24 17.23 -8.41 -21.31
C GLU A 24 15.70 -8.34 -21.08
N ALA A 25 15.08 -9.41 -20.62
CA ALA A 25 13.64 -9.40 -20.27
C ALA A 25 13.30 -8.35 -19.19
N LEU A 26 14.29 -7.96 -18.35
CA LEU A 26 14.14 -6.93 -17.33
C LEU A 26 14.60 -5.54 -17.79
N ASP A 27 14.94 -5.33 -19.05
CA ASP A 27 15.32 -4.01 -19.58
C ASP A 27 14.12 -3.05 -19.62
N GLY A 28 12.91 -3.59 -19.80
CA GLY A 28 11.66 -2.85 -19.67
C GLY A 28 11.27 -2.54 -18.23
N GLN A 29 10.10 -1.91 -18.08
CA GLN A 29 9.46 -1.66 -16.79
C GLN A 29 8.40 -2.70 -16.43
N PHE A 30 8.12 -3.64 -17.32
CA PHE A 30 7.04 -4.61 -17.20
C PHE A 30 7.45 -5.95 -17.81
N LEU A 31 7.16 -7.03 -17.08
CA LEU A 31 7.33 -8.40 -17.55
C LEU A 31 6.15 -9.25 -17.08
N ARG A 32 5.61 -10.10 -17.96
CA ARG A 32 4.60 -11.10 -17.60
C ARG A 32 5.13 -12.49 -17.90
N LEU A 33 5.11 -13.34 -16.89
CA LEU A 33 5.54 -14.73 -16.97
C LEU A 33 4.33 -15.65 -16.78
N HIS A 34 4.22 -16.68 -17.63
CA HIS A 34 3.26 -17.76 -17.46
C HIS A 34 3.90 -18.85 -16.62
N LEU A 35 3.16 -19.32 -15.61
CA LEU A 35 3.59 -20.37 -14.70
C LEU A 35 2.59 -21.53 -14.76
N PRO A 36 3.01 -22.78 -14.45
CA PRO A 36 2.07 -23.86 -14.24
C PRO A 36 1.06 -23.48 -13.14
N GLY A 37 -0.20 -23.37 -13.51
CA GLY A 37 -1.27 -23.00 -12.59
C GLY A 37 -1.49 -21.50 -12.36
N GLY A 38 -0.79 -20.61 -13.08
CA GLY A 38 -1.00 -19.17 -12.90
C GLY A 38 -0.10 -18.28 -13.75
N ALA A 39 0.12 -17.06 -13.27
CA ALA A 39 1.00 -16.10 -13.91
C ALA A 39 1.65 -15.18 -12.87
N LEU A 40 2.81 -14.66 -13.21
CA LEU A 40 3.47 -13.62 -12.44
C LEU A 40 3.63 -12.38 -13.31
N ARG A 41 3.36 -11.22 -12.74
CA ARG A 41 3.64 -9.90 -13.31
C ARG A 41 4.68 -9.22 -12.46
N TRP A 42 5.78 -8.81 -13.10
CA TRP A 42 6.82 -7.99 -12.52
C TRP A 42 6.75 -6.59 -13.11
N GLU A 43 6.84 -5.57 -12.27
CA GLU A 43 6.75 -4.16 -12.67
C GLU A 43 7.78 -3.35 -11.87
N ARG A 44 8.55 -2.54 -12.57
CA ARG A 44 9.53 -1.64 -11.96
C ARG A 44 9.00 -0.21 -11.97
N HIS A 45 8.86 0.35 -10.78
CA HIS A 45 8.52 1.75 -10.55
C HIS A 45 9.77 2.54 -10.15
N THR A 46 9.63 3.84 -9.93
CA THR A 46 10.75 4.72 -9.56
C THR A 46 11.34 4.36 -8.19
N GLU A 47 10.52 4.04 -7.20
CA GLU A 47 10.95 3.79 -5.82
C GLU A 47 10.80 2.33 -5.38
N PHE A 48 10.08 1.49 -6.13
CA PHE A 48 9.84 0.10 -5.76
C PHE A 48 9.69 -0.80 -6.98
N THR A 49 9.78 -2.10 -6.74
CA THR A 49 9.45 -3.15 -7.72
C THR A 49 8.26 -3.94 -7.20
N ARG A 50 7.27 -4.22 -8.07
CA ARG A 50 6.09 -4.98 -7.73
C ARG A 50 6.11 -6.35 -8.39
N TYR A 51 5.84 -7.38 -7.58
CA TYR A 51 5.60 -8.76 -8.01
C TYR A 51 4.13 -9.07 -7.75
N THR A 52 3.36 -9.39 -8.78
CA THR A 52 1.95 -9.76 -8.63
C THR A 52 1.77 -11.17 -9.13
N LEU A 53 1.44 -12.09 -8.23
CA LEU A 53 1.14 -13.47 -8.54
C LEU A 53 -0.37 -13.63 -8.75
N PHE A 54 -0.76 -14.28 -9.84
CA PHE A 54 -2.14 -14.62 -10.16
C PHE A 54 -2.29 -16.12 -10.19
N GLN A 55 -3.22 -16.64 -9.41
CA GLN A 55 -3.53 -18.07 -9.39
C GLN A 55 -5.00 -18.30 -9.03
N PRO A 56 -5.59 -19.43 -9.42
CA PRO A 56 -6.89 -19.85 -8.91
C PRO A 56 -6.85 -20.01 -7.39
N LEU A 57 -7.96 -19.67 -6.76
CA LEU A 57 -8.17 -20.02 -5.36
C LEU A 57 -8.43 -21.53 -5.25
N PRO A 58 -7.88 -22.22 -4.24
CA PRO A 58 -8.22 -23.63 -3.99
C PRO A 58 -9.73 -23.85 -3.86
N ASP A 59 -10.25 -24.95 -4.41
CA ASP A 59 -11.68 -25.27 -4.48
C ASP A 59 -12.35 -25.40 -3.09
N ASP A 60 -11.56 -25.71 -2.06
CA ASP A 60 -12.03 -25.81 -0.67
C ASP A 60 -12.15 -24.45 0.02
N ARG A 61 -11.85 -23.35 -0.68
CA ARG A 61 -11.93 -21.98 -0.19
C ARG A 61 -13.13 -21.27 -0.79
N GLY A 62 -14.07 -20.89 0.05
CA GLY A 62 -15.28 -20.19 -0.36
C GLY A 62 -15.72 -19.16 0.66
N LEU A 63 -16.89 -18.59 0.43
CA LEU A 63 -17.51 -17.71 1.39
C LEU A 63 -17.77 -18.49 2.70
N GLY A 64 -17.33 -17.95 3.84
CA GLY A 64 -17.42 -18.63 5.14
C GLY A 64 -16.20 -19.44 5.53
N THR A 65 -15.16 -19.52 4.68
CA THR A 65 -13.87 -20.07 5.10
C THR A 65 -13.30 -19.21 6.23
N SER A 66 -12.85 -19.83 7.30
CA SER A 66 -12.31 -19.13 8.48
C SER A 66 -10.81 -18.92 8.32
N ASP A 67 -10.41 -17.64 8.20
CA ASP A 67 -9.02 -17.14 8.17
C ASP A 67 -8.00 -18.11 7.51
N PRO A 68 -8.16 -18.40 6.20
CA PRO A 68 -7.37 -19.44 5.55
C PRO A 68 -5.91 -19.01 5.37
N PRO A 69 -4.94 -19.91 5.60
CA PRO A 69 -3.53 -19.65 5.32
C PRO A 69 -3.27 -19.73 3.80
N LEU A 70 -3.38 -18.60 3.08
CA LEU A 70 -3.23 -18.57 1.62
C LEU A 70 -1.79 -18.79 1.16
N MET A 71 -0.82 -18.40 1.95
CA MET A 71 0.61 -18.58 1.64
C MET A 71 1.00 -20.04 1.41
N ASP A 72 0.31 -20.98 2.02
CA ASP A 72 0.59 -22.42 1.86
C ASP A 72 0.09 -22.97 0.52
N ALA A 73 -0.84 -22.26 -0.12
CA ALA A 73 -1.42 -22.63 -1.42
C ALA A 73 -0.76 -21.92 -2.61
N LEU A 74 0.32 -21.13 -2.38
CA LEU A 74 0.98 -20.42 -3.46
C LEU A 74 1.73 -21.39 -4.40
N ILE A 75 1.50 -21.23 -5.73
CA ILE A 75 2.16 -22.02 -6.78
C ILE A 75 3.69 -21.84 -6.82
N VAL A 76 4.20 -20.74 -6.29
CA VAL A 76 5.65 -20.43 -6.24
C VAL A 76 6.29 -20.85 -4.92
N GLY A 77 5.49 -21.24 -3.92
CA GLY A 77 5.95 -21.58 -2.58
C GLY A 77 6.34 -20.37 -1.72
N ARG A 78 6.20 -20.55 -0.41
CA ARG A 78 6.47 -19.50 0.60
C ARG A 78 7.93 -19.04 0.59
N ASP A 79 8.88 -19.97 0.43
CA ASP A 79 10.30 -19.66 0.48
C ASP A 79 10.74 -18.82 -0.71
N TRP A 80 10.16 -19.03 -1.90
CA TRP A 80 10.41 -18.16 -3.05
C TRP A 80 9.95 -16.73 -2.79
N VAL A 81 8.77 -16.55 -2.20
CA VAL A 81 8.24 -15.21 -1.85
C VAL A 81 9.15 -14.51 -0.83
N ARG A 82 9.61 -15.23 0.19
CA ARG A 82 10.52 -14.69 1.22
C ARG A 82 11.90 -14.34 0.69
N ALA A 83 12.33 -15.00 -0.39
CA ALA A 83 13.62 -14.76 -1.04
C ALA A 83 13.58 -13.65 -2.09
N ILE A 84 12.46 -12.97 -2.31
CA ILE A 84 12.37 -11.82 -3.22
C ILE A 84 13.42 -10.78 -2.80
N PRO A 85 14.32 -10.36 -3.73
CA PRO A 85 15.39 -9.43 -3.40
C PRO A 85 14.84 -8.06 -2.96
N GLY A 86 15.35 -7.55 -1.86
CA GLY A 86 15.02 -6.23 -1.33
C GLY A 86 14.30 -6.27 0.01
N GLN A 87 13.83 -5.11 0.42
CA GLN A 87 13.01 -4.96 1.62
C GLN A 87 11.52 -4.94 1.22
N VAL A 88 10.71 -5.72 1.89
CA VAL A 88 9.26 -5.69 1.70
C VAL A 88 8.71 -4.38 2.26
N LEU A 89 8.05 -3.62 1.41
CA LEU A 89 7.35 -2.39 1.77
C LEU A 89 5.84 -2.64 1.89
N VAL A 90 5.31 -3.50 1.02
CA VAL A 90 3.88 -3.80 0.89
C VAL A 90 3.73 -5.27 0.57
N ALA A 91 2.84 -5.98 1.25
CA ALA A 91 2.47 -7.35 0.95
C ALA A 91 0.95 -7.50 1.08
N ILE A 92 0.28 -7.86 -0.01
CA ILE A 92 -1.19 -7.89 -0.09
C ILE A 92 -1.65 -9.22 -0.67
N GLU A 93 -2.60 -9.85 0.00
CA GLU A 93 -3.41 -10.95 -0.52
C GLU A 93 -4.77 -10.40 -0.97
N LEU A 94 -5.05 -10.42 -2.26
CA LEU A 94 -6.38 -10.07 -2.78
C LEU A 94 -7.08 -11.33 -3.24
N VAL A 95 -8.19 -11.65 -2.61
CA VAL A 95 -9.05 -12.79 -2.93
C VAL A 95 -10.34 -12.30 -3.58
N MET A 96 -10.76 -12.94 -4.67
CA MET A 96 -12.04 -12.69 -5.30
C MET A 96 -12.93 -13.92 -5.21
N LEU A 97 -14.09 -13.76 -4.58
CA LEU A 97 -15.12 -14.79 -4.47
C LEU A 97 -16.37 -14.40 -5.28
N HIS A 98 -17.10 -15.41 -5.74
CA HIS A 98 -18.37 -15.22 -6.39
C HIS A 98 -19.52 -15.58 -5.44
N ALA A 99 -20.40 -14.60 -5.17
CA ALA A 99 -21.62 -14.80 -4.41
C ALA A 99 -22.69 -13.80 -4.85
N ASP A 100 -23.95 -14.12 -4.58
CA ASP A 100 -25.03 -13.15 -4.68
C ASP A 100 -24.85 -12.08 -3.59
N ILE A 101 -24.80 -10.83 -4.00
CA ILE A 101 -24.69 -9.68 -3.12
C ILE A 101 -25.93 -8.78 -3.17
N ALA A 102 -27.04 -9.25 -3.75
CA ALA A 102 -28.29 -8.50 -3.77
C ALA A 102 -28.87 -8.29 -2.36
N SER A 103 -28.78 -9.29 -1.48
CA SER A 103 -29.01 -9.18 -0.04
C SER A 103 -27.68 -9.01 0.70
N ASP A 104 -27.72 -8.80 2.01
CA ASP A 104 -26.53 -8.68 2.86
C ASP A 104 -26.12 -10.02 3.51
N ASP A 105 -26.71 -11.15 3.10
CA ASP A 105 -26.47 -12.48 3.68
C ASP A 105 -25.02 -12.97 3.48
N TRP A 106 -24.34 -12.46 2.46
CA TRP A 106 -22.92 -12.75 2.21
C TRP A 106 -21.99 -12.14 3.27
N LEU A 107 -22.41 -11.10 3.98
CA LEU A 107 -21.55 -10.32 4.88
C LEU A 107 -21.04 -11.12 6.07
N VAL A 108 -21.92 -11.87 6.73
CA VAL A 108 -21.55 -12.67 7.91
C VAL A 108 -20.55 -13.78 7.56
N PRO A 109 -20.78 -14.62 6.54
CA PRO A 109 -19.78 -15.60 6.13
C PRO A 109 -18.50 -14.98 5.60
N ALA A 110 -18.54 -13.84 4.90
CA ALA A 110 -17.33 -13.16 4.42
C ALA A 110 -16.42 -12.68 5.55
N ARG A 111 -16.98 -12.26 6.68
CA ARG A 111 -16.20 -11.83 7.86
C ARG A 111 -15.35 -12.95 8.48
N GLN A 112 -15.69 -14.20 8.22
CA GLN A 112 -14.90 -15.35 8.71
C GLN A 112 -13.46 -15.33 8.12
N TRP A 113 -13.28 -14.75 6.94
CA TRP A 113 -11.97 -14.56 6.32
C TRP A 113 -10.99 -13.71 7.15
N PHE A 114 -11.53 -12.95 8.10
CA PHE A 114 -10.76 -12.06 8.99
C PHE A 114 -10.79 -12.52 10.46
N GLY A 115 -11.18 -13.78 10.72
CA GLY A 115 -11.23 -14.32 12.09
C GLY A 115 -12.14 -13.54 13.04
N GLY A 116 -13.16 -12.85 12.51
CA GLY A 116 -14.09 -12.04 13.30
C GLY A 116 -13.58 -10.66 13.72
N ARG A 117 -12.41 -10.23 13.22
CA ARG A 117 -11.90 -8.87 13.43
C ARG A 117 -12.83 -7.81 12.81
N PRO A 118 -12.85 -6.58 13.34
CA PRO A 118 -13.53 -5.45 12.70
C PRO A 118 -12.98 -5.23 11.28
N VAL A 119 -13.86 -4.94 10.33
CA VAL A 119 -13.50 -4.74 8.93
C VAL A 119 -14.22 -3.52 8.36
N ALA A 120 -13.53 -2.80 7.47
CA ALA A 120 -14.15 -1.85 6.58
C ALA A 120 -14.82 -2.60 5.42
N VAL A 121 -16.01 -2.17 5.02
CA VAL A 121 -16.80 -2.82 3.98
C VAL A 121 -17.44 -1.77 3.07
N SER A 122 -17.22 -1.87 1.77
CA SER A 122 -17.86 -0.99 0.79
C SER A 122 -18.42 -1.79 -0.38
N ARG A 123 -19.55 -1.36 -0.94
CA ARG A 123 -19.92 -1.76 -2.28
C ARG A 123 -19.20 -0.89 -3.30
N MET A 124 -18.85 -1.42 -4.46
CA MET A 124 -18.04 -0.75 -5.47
C MET A 124 -18.67 -0.79 -6.85
N GLY A 125 -18.31 0.21 -7.68
CA GLY A 125 -18.76 0.30 -9.05
C GLY A 125 -20.05 1.07 -9.21
N ARG A 126 -20.50 1.29 -10.47
CA ARG A 126 -21.62 2.20 -10.78
C ARG A 126 -22.89 1.89 -9.97
N ASP A 127 -23.22 0.63 -9.79
CA ASP A 127 -24.46 0.19 -9.15
C ASP A 127 -24.18 -0.73 -7.94
N GLY A 128 -23.05 -0.52 -7.25
CA GLY A 128 -22.64 -1.39 -6.15
C GLY A 128 -22.42 -2.84 -6.57
N HIS A 129 -21.88 -3.05 -7.79
CA HIS A 129 -21.76 -4.36 -8.43
C HIS A 129 -20.96 -5.38 -7.62
N SER A 130 -19.96 -4.95 -6.89
CA SER A 130 -19.10 -5.82 -6.09
C SER A 130 -18.96 -5.24 -4.70
N ALA A 131 -18.60 -6.06 -3.73
CA ALA A 131 -18.26 -5.61 -2.40
C ALA A 131 -16.78 -5.86 -2.13
N VAL A 132 -16.17 -5.02 -1.33
CA VAL A 132 -14.80 -5.17 -0.81
C VAL A 132 -14.83 -5.17 0.70
N MET A 133 -13.95 -5.96 1.30
CA MET A 133 -13.78 -6.07 2.75
C MET A 133 -12.29 -6.16 3.07
N THR A 134 -11.82 -5.41 4.07
CA THR A 134 -10.46 -5.48 4.60
C THR A 134 -10.45 -4.99 6.04
N ASP A 135 -9.48 -5.45 6.84
CA ASP A 135 -9.22 -4.94 8.18
C ASP A 135 -8.00 -3.98 8.22
N PHE A 136 -7.32 -3.76 7.09
CA PHE A 136 -6.10 -2.97 6.97
C PHE A 136 -4.99 -3.38 7.95
N LEU A 137 -4.99 -4.64 8.38
CA LEU A 137 -4.00 -5.19 9.30
C LEU A 137 -3.15 -6.25 8.62
N LEU A 138 -1.89 -6.32 9.03
CA LEU A 138 -1.03 -7.43 8.63
C LEU A 138 -1.43 -8.68 9.41
N ALA A 139 -1.66 -9.78 8.69
CA ALA A 139 -1.83 -11.10 9.29
C ALA A 139 -0.47 -11.65 9.78
N ASP A 140 -0.48 -12.81 10.45
CA ASP A 140 0.72 -13.45 11.00
C ASP A 140 1.77 -13.82 9.92
N ASP A 141 1.33 -13.99 8.68
CA ASP A 141 2.21 -14.24 7.53
C ASP A 141 2.83 -12.97 6.94
N GLY A 142 2.46 -11.79 7.45
CA GLY A 142 2.96 -10.49 7.03
C GLY A 142 2.22 -9.88 5.84
N PHE A 143 1.08 -10.46 5.43
CA PHE A 143 0.24 -9.93 4.35
C PHE A 143 -0.99 -9.22 4.89
N GLU A 144 -1.37 -8.15 4.25
CA GLU A 144 -2.69 -7.54 4.39
C GLU A 144 -3.68 -8.26 3.48
N ARG A 145 -4.90 -8.51 3.98
CA ARG A 145 -5.92 -9.22 3.21
C ARG A 145 -7.01 -8.27 2.70
N ILE A 146 -7.30 -8.41 1.41
CA ILE A 146 -8.45 -7.76 0.77
C ILE A 146 -9.34 -8.86 0.19
N LEU A 147 -10.58 -8.91 0.62
CA LEU A 147 -11.60 -9.81 0.10
C LEU A 147 -12.54 -9.03 -0.82
N VAL A 148 -12.72 -9.50 -2.04
CA VAL A 148 -13.70 -8.98 -2.99
C VAL A 148 -14.77 -10.04 -3.19
N VAL A 149 -16.02 -9.65 -3.01
CA VAL A 149 -17.19 -10.48 -3.35
C VAL A 149 -17.91 -9.87 -4.55
N ALA A 150 -18.04 -10.65 -5.61
CA ALA A 150 -18.64 -10.20 -6.86
C ALA A 150 -19.73 -11.19 -7.31
N PRO A 151 -20.79 -10.74 -7.99
CA PRO A 151 -21.84 -11.64 -8.46
C PRO A 151 -21.30 -12.64 -9.49
N PRO A 152 -21.88 -13.85 -9.56
CA PRO A 152 -21.59 -14.81 -10.61
C PRO A 152 -21.73 -14.17 -12.01
N GLY A 153 -20.83 -14.51 -12.93
CA GLY A 153 -20.80 -13.91 -14.27
C GLY A 153 -20.02 -12.60 -14.36
N THR A 154 -19.39 -12.15 -13.28
CA THR A 154 -18.41 -11.04 -13.35
C THR A 154 -17.29 -11.40 -14.32
N THR A 155 -17.11 -10.58 -15.36
CA THR A 155 -16.10 -10.85 -16.40
C THR A 155 -14.68 -10.69 -15.86
N GLU A 156 -13.70 -11.43 -16.43
CA GLU A 156 -12.28 -11.32 -16.08
C GLU A 156 -11.75 -9.88 -16.21
N THR A 157 -12.19 -9.15 -17.25
CA THR A 157 -11.81 -7.74 -17.44
C THR A 157 -12.30 -6.85 -16.29
N ARG A 158 -13.50 -7.13 -15.78
CA ARG A 158 -14.05 -6.38 -14.63
C ARG A 158 -13.35 -6.74 -13.35
N ALA A 159 -13.13 -8.04 -13.12
CA ALA A 159 -12.37 -8.57 -12.00
C ALA A 159 -10.96 -7.97 -11.97
N GLY A 160 -10.26 -8.00 -13.11
CA GLY A 160 -8.92 -7.44 -13.24
C GLY A 160 -8.85 -5.93 -12.92
N ARG A 161 -9.84 -5.15 -13.38
CA ARG A 161 -9.90 -3.71 -13.07
C ARG A 161 -10.15 -3.42 -11.60
N ILE A 162 -11.04 -4.18 -10.97
CA ILE A 162 -11.32 -4.04 -9.52
C ILE A 162 -10.05 -4.37 -8.74
N SER A 163 -9.45 -5.53 -9.00
CA SER A 163 -8.22 -5.97 -8.32
C SER A 163 -7.08 -4.97 -8.49
N GLN A 164 -6.86 -4.47 -9.71
CA GLN A 164 -5.81 -3.49 -9.99
C GLN A 164 -6.00 -2.22 -9.16
N ARG A 165 -7.22 -1.65 -9.13
CA ARG A 165 -7.50 -0.42 -8.39
C ARG A 165 -7.29 -0.58 -6.89
N LEU A 166 -7.75 -1.69 -6.31
CA LEU A 166 -7.58 -1.99 -4.91
C LEU A 166 -6.10 -2.18 -4.54
N LEU A 167 -5.37 -2.96 -5.33
CA LEU A 167 -3.94 -3.16 -5.13
C LEU A 167 -3.13 -1.86 -5.29
N GLU A 168 -3.49 -1.01 -6.26
CA GLU A 168 -2.85 0.29 -6.44
C GLU A 168 -3.18 1.24 -5.29
N MET A 169 -4.45 1.32 -4.88
CA MET A 169 -4.90 2.15 -3.75
C MET A 169 -4.09 1.81 -2.50
N GLU A 170 -4.04 0.52 -2.14
CA GLU A 170 -3.34 0.08 -0.95
C GLU A 170 -1.82 0.25 -1.06
N THR A 171 -1.24 -0.04 -2.22
CA THR A 171 0.19 0.23 -2.47
C THR A 171 0.51 1.70 -2.24
N TYR A 172 -0.27 2.62 -2.81
CA TYR A 172 -0.02 4.05 -2.67
C TYR A 172 -0.26 4.56 -1.26
N ARG A 173 -1.23 4.00 -0.53
CA ARG A 173 -1.44 4.29 0.90
C ARG A 173 -0.19 3.96 1.72
N LEU A 174 0.32 2.76 1.57
CA LEU A 174 1.50 2.30 2.31
C LEU A 174 2.78 3.05 1.88
N MET A 175 2.91 3.39 0.60
CA MET A 175 4.01 4.25 0.12
C MET A 175 3.93 5.67 0.68
N ALA A 176 2.74 6.25 0.85
CA ALA A 176 2.56 7.54 1.50
C ALA A 176 2.97 7.49 2.97
N LEU A 177 2.67 6.40 3.68
CA LEU A 177 3.05 6.20 5.08
C LEU A 177 4.57 6.14 5.32
N LEU A 178 5.40 5.94 4.29
CA LEU A 178 6.85 6.05 4.39
C LEU A 178 7.32 7.48 4.77
N GLY A 179 6.47 8.49 4.65
CA GLY A 179 6.71 9.84 5.16
C GLY A 179 6.60 9.95 6.68
N LEU A 180 5.91 9.02 7.35
CA LEU A 180 5.67 9.11 8.80
C LEU A 180 6.95 9.05 9.66
N PRO A 181 7.94 8.18 9.39
CA PRO A 181 9.22 8.22 10.12
C PRO A 181 9.94 9.56 9.97
N ALA A 182 9.97 10.14 8.75
CA ALA A 182 10.56 11.44 8.50
C ALA A 182 9.83 12.56 9.28
N ALA A 183 8.50 12.55 9.27
CA ALA A 183 7.70 13.50 10.05
C ALA A 183 7.98 13.39 11.55
N LYS A 184 8.04 12.16 12.09
CA LYS A 184 8.36 11.92 13.50
C LYS A 184 9.77 12.40 13.88
N ALA A 185 10.74 12.26 12.98
CA ALA A 185 12.11 12.73 13.20
C ALA A 185 12.18 14.26 13.20
N LEU A 186 11.42 14.93 12.32
CA LEU A 186 11.42 16.39 12.18
C LEU A 186 10.64 17.11 13.28
N LEU A 187 9.62 16.51 13.87
CA LEU A 187 8.76 17.15 14.89
C LEU A 187 9.55 17.76 16.07
N PRO A 188 10.55 17.09 16.69
CA PRO A 188 11.34 17.67 17.77
C PRO A 188 12.16 18.88 17.33
N GLU A 189 12.68 18.89 16.10
CA GLU A 189 13.46 19.99 15.54
C GLU A 189 12.58 21.24 15.34
N VAL A 190 11.40 21.05 14.76
CA VAL A 190 10.41 22.13 14.60
C VAL A 190 9.99 22.70 15.95
N ALA A 191 9.66 21.83 16.92
CA ALA A 191 9.31 22.28 18.28
C ALA A 191 10.45 23.02 18.99
N GLN A 192 11.70 22.68 18.71
CA GLN A 192 12.85 23.42 19.22
C GLN A 192 12.97 24.79 18.55
N ALA A 193 12.82 24.85 17.25
CA ALA A 193 12.84 26.08 16.47
C ALA A 193 11.76 27.08 16.92
N GLU A 194 10.55 26.58 17.16
CA GLU A 194 9.43 27.37 17.71
C GLU A 194 9.76 27.96 19.07
N ARG A 195 10.36 27.17 19.98
CA ARG A 195 10.79 27.69 21.30
C ARG A 195 11.88 28.75 21.19
N GLN A 196 12.86 28.54 20.30
CA GLN A 196 13.93 29.50 20.04
C GLN A 196 13.38 30.81 19.47
N LEU A 197 12.48 30.72 18.51
CA LEU A 197 11.82 31.89 17.92
C LEU A 197 11.02 32.67 18.97
N SER A 198 10.26 31.96 19.83
CA SER A 198 9.51 32.58 20.92
C SER A 198 10.42 33.31 21.91
N ALA A 199 11.56 32.71 22.28
CA ALA A 199 12.55 33.32 23.16
C ALA A 199 13.21 34.56 22.53
N LEU A 200 13.52 34.49 21.23
CA LEU A 200 14.07 35.64 20.48
C LEU A 200 13.06 36.80 20.45
N THR A 201 11.78 36.51 20.22
CA THR A 201 10.72 37.51 20.20
C THR A 201 10.58 38.19 21.58
N ALA A 202 10.59 37.43 22.67
CA ALA A 202 10.52 37.97 24.04
C ALA A 202 11.71 38.88 24.35
N ARG A 203 12.95 38.49 23.98
CA ARG A 203 14.17 39.29 24.17
C ARG A 203 14.15 40.58 23.34
N PHE A 204 13.58 40.54 22.13
CA PHE A 204 13.38 41.71 21.29
C PHE A 204 12.40 42.70 21.96
N GLU A 205 11.27 42.22 22.42
CA GLU A 205 10.25 43.06 23.11
C GLU A 205 10.80 43.68 24.39
N ALA A 206 11.56 42.92 25.17
CA ALA A 206 12.18 43.39 26.42
C ALA A 206 13.41 44.27 26.22
N ARG A 207 13.90 44.42 24.97
CA ARG A 207 15.14 45.13 24.63
C ARG A 207 16.36 44.62 25.37
N GLU A 208 16.44 43.29 25.61
CA GLU A 208 17.49 42.68 26.39
C GLU A 208 18.75 42.34 25.56
N ALA A 209 18.69 42.48 24.25
CA ALA A 209 19.82 42.19 23.37
C ALA A 209 19.92 43.23 22.24
N SER A 210 21.07 43.37 21.61
CA SER A 210 21.23 44.23 20.44
C SER A 210 20.51 43.64 19.23
N ASP A 211 20.04 44.53 18.34
CA ASP A 211 19.40 44.13 17.09
C ASP A 211 20.31 43.21 16.25
N GLN A 212 21.62 43.44 16.27
CA GLN A 212 22.59 42.62 15.56
C GLN A 212 22.65 41.18 16.13
N THR A 213 22.68 41.05 17.46
CA THR A 213 22.69 39.73 18.10
C THR A 213 21.45 38.94 17.80
N LEU A 214 20.27 39.58 17.86
CA LEU A 214 18.98 38.97 17.54
C LEU A 214 18.89 38.55 16.08
N LEU A 215 19.42 39.40 15.15
CA LEU A 215 19.47 39.08 13.73
C LEU A 215 20.38 37.87 13.46
N ASP A 216 21.56 37.83 14.06
CA ASP A 216 22.48 36.72 13.88
C ASP A 216 21.86 35.39 14.34
N GLU A 217 21.20 35.38 15.52
CA GLU A 217 20.49 34.21 16.04
C GLU A 217 19.32 33.80 15.13
N LEU A 218 18.54 34.76 14.61
CA LEU A 218 17.44 34.51 13.68
C LEU A 218 17.94 33.89 12.36
N VAL A 219 19.05 34.40 11.83
CA VAL A 219 19.68 33.86 10.61
C VAL A 219 20.13 32.42 10.81
N LEU A 220 20.71 32.10 11.96
CA LEU A 220 21.10 30.72 12.30
C LEU A 220 19.89 29.79 12.41
N LEU A 221 18.81 30.26 13.02
CA LEU A 221 17.57 29.50 13.14
C LEU A 221 16.94 29.25 11.75
N ALA A 222 16.88 30.28 10.91
CA ALA A 222 16.39 30.16 9.55
C ALA A 222 17.21 29.17 8.71
N ALA A 223 18.56 29.25 8.80
CA ALA A 223 19.44 28.33 8.10
C ALA A 223 19.28 26.86 8.58
N GLY A 224 18.96 26.65 9.86
CA GLY A 224 18.63 25.34 10.40
C GLY A 224 17.33 24.77 9.80
N LEU A 225 16.28 25.57 9.76
CA LEU A 225 14.99 25.20 9.17
C LEU A 225 15.09 24.94 7.67
N GLU A 226 15.83 25.76 6.93
CA GLU A 226 16.07 25.55 5.49
C GLU A 226 16.80 24.22 5.23
N ARG A 227 17.79 23.87 6.05
CA ARG A 227 18.50 22.61 5.95
C ARG A 227 17.57 21.43 6.20
N ALA A 228 16.78 21.46 7.28
CA ALA A 228 15.79 20.44 7.58
C ALA A 228 14.76 20.30 6.46
N THR A 229 14.27 21.42 5.94
CA THR A 229 13.33 21.44 4.79
C THR A 229 13.94 20.74 3.58
N ALA A 230 15.19 21.08 3.23
CA ALA A 230 15.87 20.48 2.07
C ALA A 230 16.13 18.97 2.26
N GLU A 231 16.45 18.53 3.47
CA GLU A 231 16.69 17.12 3.80
C GLU A 231 15.44 16.25 3.59
N TYR A 232 14.28 16.74 4.02
CA TYR A 232 13.03 15.95 3.99
C TYR A 232 12.14 16.25 2.78
N ALA A 233 12.44 17.29 1.97
CA ALA A 233 11.60 17.74 0.86
C ALA A 233 11.21 16.60 -0.10
N PHE A 234 12.18 15.80 -0.54
CA PHE A 234 11.94 14.69 -1.45
C PHE A 234 10.94 13.68 -0.89
N ARG A 235 11.08 13.31 0.40
CA ARG A 235 10.18 12.34 1.04
C ARG A 235 8.75 12.88 1.20
N PHE A 236 8.61 14.15 1.58
CA PHE A 236 7.28 14.77 1.72
C PHE A 236 6.61 15.01 0.38
N ASP A 237 7.37 15.36 -0.67
CA ASP A 237 6.84 15.47 -2.03
C ASP A 237 6.35 14.11 -2.55
N ALA A 238 7.11 13.06 -2.34
CA ALA A 238 6.71 11.69 -2.67
C ALA A 238 5.44 11.27 -1.88
N THR A 239 5.39 11.57 -0.57
CA THR A 239 4.22 11.29 0.26
C THR A 239 2.96 11.98 -0.28
N ARG A 240 3.04 13.27 -0.63
CA ARG A 240 1.91 14.00 -1.24
C ARG A 240 1.49 13.40 -2.59
N ALA A 241 2.44 13.00 -3.41
CA ALA A 241 2.15 12.40 -4.71
C ALA A 241 1.45 11.04 -4.55
N TYR A 242 1.91 10.18 -3.63
CA TYR A 242 1.27 8.90 -3.35
C TYR A 242 -0.10 9.06 -2.71
N ASP A 243 -0.29 10.00 -1.80
CA ASP A 243 -1.60 10.31 -1.24
C ASP A 243 -2.59 10.73 -2.32
N ALA A 244 -2.20 11.65 -3.22
CA ALA A 244 -3.04 12.05 -4.34
C ALA A 244 -3.42 10.88 -5.26
N LEU A 245 -2.49 9.97 -5.55
CA LEU A 245 -2.76 8.76 -6.33
C LEU A 245 -3.71 7.81 -5.59
N MET A 246 -3.53 7.63 -4.28
CA MET A 246 -4.42 6.81 -3.44
C MET A 246 -5.85 7.37 -3.46
N GLN A 247 -6.02 8.67 -3.23
CA GLN A 247 -7.32 9.34 -3.27
C GLN A 247 -7.98 9.20 -4.64
N GLN A 248 -7.21 9.32 -5.73
CA GLN A 248 -7.72 9.09 -7.07
C GLN A 248 -8.22 7.65 -7.24
N ARG A 249 -7.46 6.64 -6.79
CA ARG A 249 -7.88 5.23 -6.90
C ARG A 249 -9.12 4.94 -6.05
N LEU A 250 -9.21 5.51 -4.85
CA LEU A 250 -10.38 5.41 -4.00
C LEU A 250 -11.63 5.98 -4.71
N ALA A 251 -11.52 7.17 -5.29
CA ALA A 251 -12.62 7.77 -6.05
C ALA A 251 -13.03 6.93 -7.26
N GLU A 252 -12.10 6.27 -7.95
CA GLU A 252 -12.37 5.39 -9.09
C GLU A 252 -13.08 4.09 -8.69
N LEU A 253 -13.00 3.66 -7.44
CA LEU A 253 -13.76 2.52 -6.91
C LEU A 253 -15.27 2.80 -6.90
N ARG A 254 -15.68 4.08 -6.81
CA ARG A 254 -17.08 4.49 -6.70
C ARG A 254 -17.77 3.75 -5.57
N GLU A 255 -17.29 4.03 -4.37
CA GLU A 255 -17.82 3.43 -3.16
C GLU A 255 -19.27 3.78 -2.92
N HIS A 256 -20.01 2.79 -2.42
CA HIS A 256 -21.35 2.96 -1.89
C HIS A 256 -21.40 2.42 -0.47
N TYR A 257 -22.07 3.15 0.37
CA TYR A 257 -22.28 2.79 1.76
C TYR A 257 -23.10 1.51 1.89
N LEU A 258 -22.72 0.65 2.81
CA LEU A 258 -23.50 -0.50 3.26
C LEU A 258 -23.97 -0.25 4.68
N HIS A 259 -25.27 -0.35 4.92
CA HIS A 259 -25.86 0.05 6.19
C HIS A 259 -25.19 -0.62 7.40
N GLY A 260 -24.79 0.19 8.39
CA GLY A 260 -24.11 -0.28 9.60
C GLY A 260 -22.65 -0.70 9.40
N GLN A 261 -22.02 -0.39 8.24
CA GLN A 261 -20.63 -0.67 7.98
C GLN A 261 -19.83 0.62 7.79
N GLN A 262 -18.57 0.61 8.20
CA GLN A 262 -17.61 1.66 7.85
C GLN A 262 -17.07 1.41 6.45
N THR A 263 -17.09 2.42 5.59
CA THR A 263 -16.50 2.31 4.24
C THR A 263 -14.98 2.34 4.28
N LEU A 264 -14.33 1.93 3.18
CA LEU A 264 -12.87 2.08 3.04
C LEU A 264 -12.48 3.57 3.17
N GLY A 265 -13.20 4.46 2.47
CA GLY A 265 -12.94 5.90 2.50
C GLY A 265 -13.08 6.50 3.89
N GLU A 266 -14.09 6.11 4.67
CA GLU A 266 -14.27 6.55 6.06
C GLU A 266 -13.17 6.01 7.00
N PHE A 267 -12.68 4.80 6.73
CA PHE A 267 -11.59 4.22 7.52
C PHE A 267 -10.25 4.93 7.26
N LEU A 268 -10.03 5.42 6.03
CA LEU A 268 -8.77 6.02 5.59
C LEU A 268 -8.68 7.54 5.84
N GLN A 269 -9.74 8.19 6.33
CA GLN A 269 -9.76 9.60 6.72
C GLN A 269 -9.36 9.80 8.18
#